data_448867f1115ba7b27acd1d2b25830d3e
#
_entry.id   448867f1115ba7b27acd1d2b25830d3e
#
_cell.length_a   1.000
_cell.length_b   1.000
_cell.length_c   1.000
_cell.angle_alpha   90.00
_cell.angle_beta   90.00
_cell.angle_gamma   90.00
#
_symmetry.space_group_name_H-M   'P 1'
#
loop_
_entity.id
_entity.type
_entity.pdbx_description
1 polymer ?
#
loop_
_entity_poly.entity_id
_entity_poly.type
_entity_poly.pdbx_seq_one_letter_code
_entity_poly.pdbx_strand_id
1 'polypeptide(L)'
;MENPNPILNRRSFLQITGAAAAGMTAAPLFAAPKTETLAMSGGTKVVTLPEAEQRAVFRWPRYGPAEKEAVCAALDSTEIYAPVKALEREWKAYLGVPFVKNHFNGTSALASMYFALDLPAGSEILVPSQTFFATIVPMRLFGLVPIFVDSNPRTRCFDLEDARRKLTPATRVLVPMHPGGMPCDMDQINEFAKDKGLIVVEDAAHAHGASLKGKKMGAWGDNAIFSYQASKPLPSLEGGMGVYQKRETFERATVFGHYDAEAELSPESPYRYEETGLGLKFRMHPLAAALCRAQLKGLDQRNADTRRRVRQLNERLLQLPGLSEPPVRPDAERVYYPNNHLHLDEAKAGFSRRAMLKALTAEGLKATAGHYLQQHKLRIYSEAKWWHHAPVVPPGDLPGCAQLNKTSFGLPLFYQDAPELMEQYVKAFEKVWASKADLAAL
;
A
#
# COMPACT_ATOMS: atom_id res chain seq x y z
N MET A 1 12.17 -63.03 23.15
CA MET A 1 12.91 -62.83 24.39
C MET A 1 12.78 -61.40 24.79
N GLU A 2 12.10 -61.23 25.89
CA GLU A 2 11.43 -60.07 26.45
C GLU A 2 12.37 -58.95 26.88
N ASN A 3 11.88 -57.75 26.71
CA ASN A 3 12.41 -56.57 27.37
C ASN A 3 11.31 -55.98 28.26
N PRO A 4 11.50 -55.74 29.52
CA PRO A 4 10.58 -54.92 30.28
C PRO A 4 11.23 -53.63 30.77
N ASN A 5 10.61 -52.52 30.43
CA ASN A 5 10.84 -51.19 30.97
C ASN A 5 10.18 -51.06 32.35
N PRO A 6 10.82 -50.52 33.37
CA PRO A 6 10.16 -50.24 34.64
C PRO A 6 9.59 -48.83 34.69
N ILE A 7 8.30 -48.77 34.98
CA ILE A 7 7.50 -47.57 35.27
C ILE A 7 7.95 -46.98 36.63
N LEU A 8 8.43 -45.75 36.66
CA LEU A 8 8.72 -44.99 37.87
C LEU A 8 7.44 -44.35 38.43
N ASN A 9 7.07 -44.75 39.63
CA ASN A 9 5.86 -44.42 40.35
C ASN A 9 6.02 -43.08 41.12
N ARG A 10 4.97 -42.26 41.10
CA ARG A 10 4.85 -40.90 41.66
C ARG A 10 5.03 -40.75 43.20
N ARG A 11 5.42 -41.78 43.92
CA ARG A 11 5.55 -41.77 45.40
C ARG A 11 6.97 -41.62 45.94
N SER A 12 7.99 -41.56 45.09
CA SER A 12 9.39 -41.46 45.53
C SER A 12 9.96 -40.05 45.57
N PHE A 13 9.14 -39.00 45.34
CA PHE A 13 9.60 -37.60 45.28
C PHE A 13 9.34 -36.77 46.55
N LEU A 14 8.86 -37.40 47.64
CA LEU A 14 8.42 -36.65 48.83
C LEU A 14 9.13 -37.08 50.15
N GLN A 15 10.36 -37.60 50.10
CA GLN A 15 11.10 -37.93 51.34
C GLN A 15 12.58 -37.50 51.26
N ILE A 16 12.90 -36.25 50.86
CA ILE A 16 14.16 -35.61 51.24
C ILE A 16 13.87 -34.12 51.44
N THR A 17 13.27 -33.76 52.57
CA THR A 17 13.34 -32.37 53.09
C THR A 17 13.20 -32.44 54.60
N GLY A 18 14.32 -32.43 55.28
CA GLY A 18 14.39 -32.22 56.71
C GLY A 18 15.81 -31.97 57.16
N ALA A 19 16.01 -30.77 57.68
CA ALA A 19 17.16 -30.24 58.43
C ALA A 19 18.33 -29.64 57.65
N ALA A 20 18.26 -28.28 57.52
CA ALA A 20 19.35 -27.37 57.95
C ALA A 20 18.88 -25.91 57.77
N ALA A 21 18.27 -25.36 58.83
CA ALA A 21 18.11 -23.90 58.95
C ALA A 21 19.41 -23.35 59.59
N ALA A 22 20.21 -22.68 58.76
CA ALA A 22 21.28 -21.78 59.23
C ALA A 22 21.38 -20.63 58.20
N GLY A 23 21.23 -19.39 58.73
CA GLY A 23 21.06 -18.16 57.98
C GLY A 23 22.07 -17.93 56.88
N MET A 24 21.52 -17.72 55.69
CA MET A 24 22.18 -16.95 54.63
C MET A 24 21.19 -15.88 54.17
N THR A 25 21.54 -14.64 54.45
CA THR A 25 20.91 -13.46 53.81
C THR A 25 21.07 -13.59 52.32
N ALA A 26 19.99 -13.96 51.63
CA ALA A 26 19.96 -14.00 50.19
C ALA A 26 20.07 -12.54 49.69
N ALA A 27 21.21 -12.20 49.17
CA ALA A 27 21.34 -11.04 48.29
C ALA A 27 20.42 -11.24 47.10
N PRO A 28 19.71 -10.20 46.58
CA PRO A 28 18.87 -10.31 45.43
C PRO A 28 19.74 -10.62 44.21
N LEU A 29 19.68 -11.85 43.72
CA LEU A 29 20.50 -12.39 42.63
C LEU A 29 19.95 -12.06 41.24
N PHE A 30 19.08 -11.07 41.10
CA PHE A 30 18.74 -10.45 39.86
C PHE A 30 18.73 -8.93 40.04
N ALA A 31 19.86 -8.29 39.78
CA ALA A 31 19.84 -6.88 39.41
C ALA A 31 18.99 -6.79 38.15
N ALA A 32 17.87 -6.07 38.23
CA ALA A 32 17.11 -5.70 37.02
C ALA A 32 18.11 -5.13 35.99
N PRO A 33 18.06 -5.54 34.72
CA PRO A 33 18.96 -5.00 33.72
C PRO A 33 18.84 -3.48 33.79
N LYS A 34 19.98 -2.78 33.96
CA LYS A 34 20.03 -1.32 33.95
C LYS A 34 19.40 -0.88 32.64
N THR A 35 18.24 -0.24 32.72
CA THR A 35 17.59 0.36 31.54
C THR A 35 18.55 1.39 30.97
N GLU A 36 18.97 1.20 29.72
CA GLU A 36 19.83 2.17 29.04
C GLU A 36 19.10 3.50 28.91
N THR A 37 19.75 4.61 29.26
CA THR A 37 19.18 5.95 29.13
C THR A 37 18.83 6.22 27.65
N LEU A 38 17.61 6.68 27.39
CA LEU A 38 17.20 7.08 26.03
C LEU A 38 18.09 8.20 25.49
N ALA A 39 18.38 8.17 24.20
CA ALA A 39 19.17 9.21 23.53
C ALA A 39 18.53 10.60 23.68
N MET A 40 17.21 10.71 23.68
CA MET A 40 16.50 11.96 23.94
C MET A 40 16.65 12.51 25.35
N SER A 41 17.15 11.70 26.30
CA SER A 41 17.43 12.04 27.68
C SER A 41 18.97 12.07 28.00
N GLY A 42 19.82 12.16 26.97
CA GLY A 42 21.27 12.24 27.10
C GLY A 42 22.01 10.90 27.01
N GLY A 43 21.33 9.79 26.73
CA GLY A 43 21.95 8.48 26.45
C GLY A 43 22.57 8.41 25.04
N THR A 44 23.26 7.31 24.77
CA THR A 44 23.83 7.03 23.44
C THR A 44 22.76 6.49 22.52
N LYS A 45 22.70 7.03 21.29
CA LYS A 45 21.77 6.51 20.27
C LYS A 45 22.17 5.09 19.82
N VAL A 46 21.18 4.26 19.53
CA VAL A 46 21.37 2.86 19.13
C VAL A 46 21.78 2.74 17.66
N VAL A 47 21.17 3.52 16.77
CA VAL A 47 21.47 3.45 15.33
C VAL A 47 22.73 4.27 15.07
N THR A 48 23.83 3.56 14.89
CA THR A 48 25.16 4.15 14.69
C THR A 48 25.67 4.03 13.27
N LEU A 49 25.00 3.21 12.42
CA LEU A 49 25.37 3.09 11.01
C LEU A 49 25.36 4.47 10.34
N PRO A 50 26.42 4.85 9.59
CA PRO A 50 26.50 6.15 8.93
C PRO A 50 25.27 6.46 8.07
N GLU A 51 24.83 7.72 8.08
CA GLU A 51 23.60 8.10 7.36
C GLU A 51 23.67 7.84 5.85
N ALA A 52 24.86 7.93 5.26
CA ALA A 52 25.07 7.62 3.85
C ALA A 52 24.78 6.14 3.54
N GLU A 53 25.18 5.23 4.43
CA GLU A 53 24.93 3.80 4.32
C GLU A 53 23.44 3.49 4.54
N GLN A 54 22.81 4.11 5.56
CA GLN A 54 21.37 4.01 5.74
C GLN A 54 20.60 4.49 4.50
N ARG A 55 21.01 5.63 3.89
CA ARG A 55 20.39 6.11 2.64
C ARG A 55 20.53 5.11 1.50
N ALA A 56 21.64 4.40 1.40
CA ALA A 56 21.83 3.37 0.39
C ALA A 56 20.87 2.18 0.59
N VAL A 57 20.61 1.76 1.85
CA VAL A 57 19.66 0.70 2.17
C VAL A 57 18.24 1.06 1.79
N PHE A 58 17.81 2.29 2.09
CA PHE A 58 16.43 2.76 1.88
C PHE A 58 16.21 3.40 0.50
N ARG A 59 17.26 3.47 -0.34
CA ARG A 59 17.17 4.14 -1.64
C ARG A 59 16.13 3.49 -2.54
N TRP A 60 15.16 4.27 -2.96
CA TRP A 60 14.17 3.94 -3.97
C TRP A 60 13.88 5.18 -4.84
N PRO A 61 13.67 5.05 -6.15
CA PRO A 61 13.82 3.84 -6.96
C PRO A 61 15.30 3.45 -7.16
N ARG A 62 15.52 2.22 -7.64
CA ARG A 62 16.84 1.69 -7.96
C ARG A 62 16.92 1.42 -9.45
N TYR A 63 17.72 2.22 -10.12
CA TYR A 63 18.03 2.06 -11.55
C TYR A 63 19.48 1.68 -11.73
N GLY A 64 19.72 0.58 -12.45
CA GLY A 64 21.03 0.01 -12.71
C GLY A 64 21.44 0.10 -14.19
N PRO A 65 22.41 -0.73 -14.60
CA PRO A 65 22.86 -0.78 -16.00
C PRO A 65 21.75 -1.16 -16.98
N ALA A 66 20.89 -2.13 -16.65
CA ALA A 66 19.81 -2.60 -17.52
C ALA A 66 18.78 -1.50 -17.82
N GLU A 67 18.45 -0.67 -16.84
CA GLU A 67 17.53 0.46 -17.03
C GLU A 67 18.15 1.55 -17.89
N LYS A 68 19.44 1.85 -17.68
CA LYS A 68 20.17 2.83 -18.49
C LYS A 68 20.29 2.35 -19.95
N GLU A 69 20.63 1.09 -20.16
CA GLU A 69 20.69 0.50 -21.50
C GLU A 69 19.34 0.56 -22.21
N ALA A 70 18.25 0.19 -21.52
CA ALA A 70 16.91 0.25 -22.10
C ALA A 70 16.49 1.67 -22.52
N VAL A 71 16.86 2.68 -21.73
CA VAL A 71 16.57 4.10 -22.05
C VAL A 71 17.46 4.58 -23.21
N CYS A 72 18.75 4.27 -23.22
CA CYS A 72 19.67 4.61 -24.32
C CYS A 72 19.22 3.94 -25.62
N ALA A 73 18.90 2.66 -25.61
CA ALA A 73 18.39 1.94 -26.79
C ALA A 73 17.09 2.57 -27.35
N ALA A 74 16.23 3.11 -26.49
CA ALA A 74 15.03 3.81 -26.92
C ALA A 74 15.34 5.18 -27.55
N LEU A 75 16.43 5.85 -27.15
CA LEU A 75 16.90 7.10 -27.78
C LEU A 75 17.51 6.87 -29.15
N ASP A 76 18.21 5.73 -29.32
CA ASP A 76 18.88 5.36 -30.57
C ASP A 76 17.93 4.76 -31.61
N SER A 77 16.67 4.45 -31.19
CA SER A 77 15.68 3.80 -32.04
C SER A 77 14.98 4.79 -32.97
N THR A 78 14.78 4.37 -34.23
CA THR A 78 13.89 5.08 -35.17
C THR A 78 12.39 4.85 -34.86
N GLU A 79 12.08 3.75 -34.14
CA GLU A 79 10.71 3.42 -33.70
C GLU A 79 10.43 3.98 -32.30
N ILE A 80 10.37 5.28 -32.16
CA ILE A 80 10.32 6.00 -30.87
C ILE A 80 9.19 5.48 -29.94
N TYR A 81 8.03 5.10 -30.47
CA TYR A 81 6.88 4.65 -29.69
C TYR A 81 6.81 3.12 -29.47
N ALA A 82 7.74 2.34 -30.03
CA ALA A 82 7.76 0.90 -29.84
C ALA A 82 7.79 0.46 -28.35
N PRO A 83 8.54 1.14 -27.44
CA PRO A 83 8.53 0.80 -26.02
C PRO A 83 7.15 0.90 -25.37
N VAL A 84 6.30 1.88 -25.79
CA VAL A 84 4.96 2.09 -25.24
C VAL A 84 4.04 0.92 -25.58
N LYS A 85 3.99 0.54 -26.87
CA LYS A 85 3.23 -0.62 -27.34
C LYS A 85 3.71 -1.94 -26.73
N ALA A 86 5.03 -2.07 -26.56
CA ALA A 86 5.61 -3.24 -25.94
C ALA A 86 5.23 -3.35 -24.45
N LEU A 87 5.23 -2.24 -23.70
CA LEU A 87 4.79 -2.20 -22.31
C LEU A 87 3.32 -2.63 -22.17
N GLU A 88 2.44 -2.15 -23.05
CA GLU A 88 1.04 -2.57 -23.06
C GLU A 88 0.90 -4.09 -23.24
N ARG A 89 1.62 -4.68 -24.20
CA ARG A 89 1.60 -6.14 -24.40
C ARG A 89 2.14 -6.91 -23.20
N GLU A 90 3.26 -6.46 -22.63
CA GLU A 90 3.90 -7.09 -21.47
C GLU A 90 3.03 -6.99 -20.21
N TRP A 91 2.42 -5.81 -19.96
CA TRP A 91 1.54 -5.61 -18.82
C TRP A 91 0.22 -6.38 -18.93
N LYS A 92 -0.37 -6.39 -20.12
CA LYS A 92 -1.53 -7.23 -20.46
C LYS A 92 -1.26 -8.70 -20.16
N ALA A 93 -0.12 -9.22 -20.61
CA ALA A 93 0.30 -10.61 -20.37
C ALA A 93 0.56 -10.87 -18.88
N TYR A 94 1.21 -9.93 -18.19
CA TYR A 94 1.53 -10.03 -16.76
C TYR A 94 0.28 -10.13 -15.88
N LEU A 95 -0.77 -9.39 -16.21
CA LEU A 95 -2.04 -9.40 -15.47
C LEU A 95 -3.03 -10.48 -15.96
N GLY A 96 -2.88 -10.98 -17.19
CA GLY A 96 -3.83 -11.90 -17.80
C GLY A 96 -5.18 -11.25 -18.12
N VAL A 97 -5.18 -9.99 -18.58
CA VAL A 97 -6.38 -9.19 -18.87
C VAL A 97 -6.57 -8.97 -20.38
N PRO A 98 -7.79 -8.69 -20.88
CA PRO A 98 -8.02 -8.55 -22.31
C PRO A 98 -7.54 -7.24 -22.91
N PHE A 99 -7.63 -6.12 -22.17
CA PHE A 99 -7.31 -4.78 -22.69
C PHE A 99 -6.57 -3.95 -21.67
N VAL A 100 -5.57 -3.20 -22.14
CA VAL A 100 -4.84 -2.18 -21.36
C VAL A 100 -4.55 -0.97 -22.22
N LYS A 101 -4.48 0.21 -21.60
CA LYS A 101 -4.08 1.46 -22.27
C LYS A 101 -3.09 2.24 -21.42
N ASN A 102 -1.96 2.61 -22.03
CA ASN A 102 -0.95 3.44 -21.39
C ASN A 102 -1.44 4.86 -21.15
N HIS A 103 -0.92 5.50 -20.10
CA HIS A 103 -1.18 6.91 -19.76
C HIS A 103 0.10 7.55 -19.24
N PHE A 104 0.22 8.89 -19.35
CA PHE A 104 1.42 9.59 -18.89
C PHE A 104 1.54 9.62 -17.35
N ASN A 105 0.48 9.36 -16.61
CA ASN A 105 0.49 9.06 -15.16
C ASN A 105 -0.81 8.38 -14.72
N GLY A 106 -0.87 7.94 -13.45
CA GLY A 106 -2.06 7.30 -12.89
C GLY A 106 -3.29 8.21 -12.81
N THR A 107 -3.10 9.51 -12.64
CA THR A 107 -4.20 10.49 -12.58
C THR A 107 -4.91 10.60 -13.93
N SER A 108 -4.16 10.64 -15.04
CA SER A 108 -4.74 10.64 -16.38
C SER A 108 -5.40 9.30 -16.72
N ALA A 109 -4.87 8.17 -16.19
CA ALA A 109 -5.54 6.87 -16.30
C ALA A 109 -6.90 6.88 -15.60
N LEU A 110 -6.99 7.48 -14.39
CA LEU A 110 -8.27 7.66 -13.67
C LEU A 110 -9.23 8.58 -14.42
N ALA A 111 -8.75 9.71 -14.95
CA ALA A 111 -9.58 10.62 -15.73
C ALA A 111 -10.16 9.92 -16.98
N SER A 112 -9.31 9.20 -17.73
CA SER A 112 -9.74 8.40 -18.88
C SER A 112 -10.74 7.31 -18.47
N MET A 113 -10.49 6.66 -17.33
CA MET A 113 -11.39 5.64 -16.78
C MET A 113 -12.78 6.20 -16.48
N TYR A 114 -12.87 7.32 -15.74
CA TYR A 114 -14.16 7.92 -15.40
C TYR A 114 -14.92 8.44 -16.63
N PHE A 115 -14.21 8.96 -17.62
CA PHE A 115 -14.81 9.29 -18.92
C PHE A 115 -15.38 8.03 -19.60
N ALA A 116 -14.60 6.94 -19.59
CA ALA A 116 -14.95 5.72 -20.31
C ALA A 116 -16.14 4.96 -19.70
N LEU A 117 -16.47 5.20 -18.44
CA LEU A 117 -17.66 4.60 -17.79
C LEU A 117 -18.98 5.10 -18.37
N ASP A 118 -19.00 6.23 -19.06
CA ASP A 118 -20.19 6.82 -19.72
C ASP A 118 -21.41 6.96 -18.80
N LEU A 119 -21.19 7.43 -17.60
CA LEU A 119 -22.22 7.54 -16.59
C LEU A 119 -22.90 8.92 -16.62
N PRO A 120 -24.21 9.01 -16.41
CA PRO A 120 -24.91 10.28 -16.27
C PRO A 120 -24.33 11.13 -15.15
N ALA A 121 -24.29 12.45 -15.35
CA ALA A 121 -23.95 13.39 -14.27
C ALA A 121 -24.86 13.18 -13.05
N GLY A 122 -24.31 13.26 -11.86
CA GLY A 122 -25.00 12.93 -10.62
C GLY A 122 -24.88 11.46 -10.20
N SER A 123 -24.32 10.57 -11.04
CA SER A 123 -24.03 9.18 -10.64
C SER A 123 -23.06 9.17 -9.46
N GLU A 124 -23.41 8.40 -8.44
CA GLU A 124 -22.62 8.26 -7.23
C GLU A 124 -21.58 7.15 -7.33
N ILE A 125 -20.39 7.45 -6.81
CA ILE A 125 -19.25 6.53 -6.77
C ILE A 125 -18.79 6.35 -5.33
N LEU A 126 -18.87 5.14 -4.81
CA LEU A 126 -18.37 4.78 -3.48
C LEU A 126 -16.84 4.67 -3.53
N VAL A 127 -16.14 5.57 -2.82
CA VAL A 127 -14.68 5.70 -2.82
C VAL A 127 -14.12 5.73 -1.40
N PRO A 128 -12.91 5.17 -1.15
CA PRO A 128 -12.30 5.29 0.18
C PRO A 128 -11.92 6.74 0.48
N SER A 129 -12.13 7.17 1.73
CA SER A 129 -11.67 8.50 2.15
C SER A 129 -10.16 8.55 2.36
N GLN A 130 -9.53 7.44 2.77
CA GLN A 130 -8.06 7.35 2.89
C GLN A 130 -7.44 6.90 1.58
N THR A 131 -7.29 7.82 0.64
CA THR A 131 -6.64 7.58 -0.64
C THR A 131 -5.90 8.83 -1.12
N PHE A 132 -5.12 8.69 -2.18
CA PHE A 132 -4.58 9.84 -2.88
C PHE A 132 -5.71 10.59 -3.60
N PHE A 133 -5.65 11.92 -3.63
CA PHE A 133 -6.74 12.72 -4.20
C PHE A 133 -7.08 12.37 -5.65
N ALA A 134 -6.11 11.86 -6.41
CA ALA A 134 -6.34 11.49 -7.82
C ALA A 134 -7.33 10.34 -8.01
N THR A 135 -7.54 9.51 -6.99
CA THR A 135 -8.60 8.48 -7.01
C THR A 135 -9.99 9.11 -7.13
N ILE A 136 -10.15 10.37 -6.71
CA ILE A 136 -11.46 11.01 -6.53
C ILE A 136 -11.64 12.26 -7.41
N VAL A 137 -10.67 13.18 -7.37
CA VAL A 137 -10.82 14.49 -8.02
C VAL A 137 -11.17 14.39 -9.51
N PRO A 138 -10.56 13.52 -10.32
CA PRO A 138 -10.86 13.46 -11.76
C PRO A 138 -12.32 13.11 -12.10
N MET A 139 -13.03 12.35 -11.25
CA MET A 139 -14.44 12.01 -11.50
C MET A 139 -15.34 13.26 -11.52
N ARG A 140 -14.93 14.30 -10.80
CA ARG A 140 -15.68 15.56 -10.74
C ARG A 140 -15.73 16.29 -12.08
N LEU A 141 -14.74 16.07 -12.96
CA LEU A 141 -14.72 16.62 -14.32
C LEU A 141 -15.91 16.13 -15.17
N PHE A 142 -16.45 14.97 -14.81
CA PHE A 142 -17.57 14.33 -15.53
C PHE A 142 -18.90 14.41 -14.76
N GLY A 143 -18.99 15.27 -13.74
CA GLY A 143 -20.20 15.44 -12.94
C GLY A 143 -20.51 14.25 -12.01
N LEU A 144 -19.59 13.32 -11.83
CA LEU A 144 -19.76 12.16 -10.93
C LEU A 144 -19.58 12.60 -9.46
N VAL A 145 -20.31 11.96 -8.56
CA VAL A 145 -20.41 12.34 -7.16
C VAL A 145 -19.69 11.33 -6.26
N PRO A 146 -18.58 11.70 -5.59
CA PRO A 146 -17.94 10.79 -4.65
C PRO A 146 -18.76 10.65 -3.37
N ILE A 147 -19.03 9.43 -2.98
CA ILE A 147 -19.57 9.07 -1.66
C ILE A 147 -18.45 8.42 -0.87
N PHE A 148 -18.01 9.08 0.18
CA PHE A 148 -16.84 8.66 0.94
C PHE A 148 -17.15 7.47 1.84
N VAL A 149 -16.38 6.40 1.65
CA VAL A 149 -16.45 5.16 2.44
C VAL A 149 -15.30 5.13 3.45
N ASP A 150 -15.57 4.59 4.62
CA ASP A 150 -14.59 4.40 5.68
C ASP A 150 -13.55 3.35 5.31
N SER A 151 -12.49 3.27 6.09
CA SER A 151 -11.47 2.23 5.99
C SER A 151 -11.61 1.27 7.15
N ASN A 152 -11.47 -0.02 6.89
CA ASN A 152 -11.35 -1.01 7.95
C ASN A 152 -10.11 -0.71 8.81
N PRO A 153 -10.25 -0.46 10.12
CA PRO A 153 -9.14 -0.01 10.97
C PRO A 153 -8.06 -1.07 11.20
N ARG A 154 -8.31 -2.32 10.85
CA ARG A 154 -7.33 -3.41 10.98
C ARG A 154 -6.54 -3.61 9.70
N THR A 155 -7.21 -3.71 8.55
CA THR A 155 -6.58 -4.00 7.25
C THR A 155 -6.20 -2.75 6.47
N ARG A 156 -6.78 -1.59 6.78
CA ARG A 156 -6.71 -0.31 6.08
C ARG A 156 -7.46 -0.31 4.73
N CYS A 157 -8.02 -1.46 4.32
CA CYS A 157 -8.76 -1.61 3.09
C CYS A 157 -10.12 -0.91 3.14
N PHE A 158 -10.73 -0.75 1.98
CA PHE A 158 -12.10 -0.30 1.78
C PHE A 158 -13.07 -1.07 2.69
N ASP A 159 -13.86 -0.36 3.50
CA ASP A 159 -14.85 -0.97 4.39
C ASP A 159 -16.15 -1.28 3.62
N LEU A 160 -16.31 -2.55 3.24
CA LEU A 160 -17.46 -3.01 2.49
C LEU A 160 -18.78 -2.84 3.27
N GLU A 161 -18.76 -2.97 4.59
CA GLU A 161 -19.96 -2.79 5.40
C GLU A 161 -20.40 -1.32 5.45
N ASP A 162 -19.45 -0.40 5.51
CA ASP A 162 -19.76 1.02 5.37
C ASP A 162 -20.28 1.36 3.97
N ALA A 163 -19.70 0.77 2.93
CA ALA A 163 -20.18 0.92 1.55
C ALA A 163 -21.62 0.42 1.40
N ARG A 164 -21.98 -0.72 2.03
CA ARG A 164 -23.36 -1.24 2.04
C ARG A 164 -24.35 -0.24 2.63
N ARG A 165 -23.98 0.41 3.74
CA ARG A 165 -24.84 1.41 4.41
C ARG A 165 -25.03 2.69 3.59
N LYS A 166 -24.09 3.02 2.72
CA LYS A 166 -24.08 4.25 1.90
C LYS A 166 -24.65 4.09 0.51
N LEU A 167 -25.10 2.88 0.17
CA LEU A 167 -25.70 2.60 -1.13
C LEU A 167 -27.00 3.39 -1.32
N THR A 168 -27.14 4.05 -2.46
CA THR A 168 -28.37 4.76 -2.87
C THR A 168 -28.79 4.29 -4.27
N PRO A 169 -30.00 4.65 -4.72
CA PRO A 169 -30.43 4.38 -6.11
C PRO A 169 -29.56 5.09 -7.19
N ALA A 170 -28.79 6.10 -6.82
CA ALA A 170 -27.87 6.81 -7.72
C ALA A 170 -26.47 6.16 -7.78
N THR A 171 -26.16 5.25 -6.90
CA THR A 171 -24.85 4.56 -6.87
C THR A 171 -24.66 3.69 -8.10
N ARG A 172 -23.49 3.81 -8.76
CA ARG A 172 -23.13 3.07 -9.98
C ARG A 172 -21.81 2.34 -9.88
N VAL A 173 -20.87 2.82 -9.05
CA VAL A 173 -19.48 2.33 -9.05
C VAL A 173 -18.96 2.14 -7.63
N LEU A 174 -18.16 1.10 -7.43
CA LEU A 174 -17.26 0.93 -6.29
C LEU A 174 -15.83 1.16 -6.75
N VAL A 175 -15.06 1.94 -6.00
CA VAL A 175 -13.64 2.16 -6.26
C VAL A 175 -12.81 1.68 -5.07
N PRO A 176 -12.59 0.38 -4.88
CA PRO A 176 -11.62 -0.11 -3.89
C PRO A 176 -10.21 0.32 -4.27
N MET A 177 -9.46 0.85 -3.30
CA MET A 177 -8.02 1.13 -3.43
C MET A 177 -7.25 0.16 -2.53
N HIS A 178 -6.15 -0.40 -3.03
CA HIS A 178 -5.31 -1.36 -2.31
C HIS A 178 -4.23 -0.64 -1.47
N PRO A 179 -4.51 -0.26 -0.20
CA PRO A 179 -3.69 0.67 0.56
C PRO A 179 -2.32 0.07 0.91
N GLY A 180 -1.26 0.78 0.51
CA GLY A 180 0.11 0.32 0.78
C GLY A 180 0.42 -1.05 0.19
N GLY A 181 -0.28 -1.44 -0.88
CA GLY A 181 -0.14 -2.73 -1.56
C GLY A 181 -0.84 -3.90 -0.85
N MET A 182 -1.71 -3.63 0.12
CA MET A 182 -2.57 -4.63 0.75
C MET A 182 -3.75 -4.93 -0.18
N PRO A 183 -3.95 -6.18 -0.62
CA PRO A 183 -5.15 -6.55 -1.38
C PRO A 183 -6.42 -6.30 -0.58
N CYS A 184 -7.38 -5.57 -1.17
CA CYS A 184 -8.75 -5.57 -0.66
C CYS A 184 -9.40 -6.94 -0.89
N ASP A 185 -10.47 -7.23 -0.16
CA ASP A 185 -11.24 -8.48 -0.28
C ASP A 185 -12.09 -8.47 -1.56
N MET A 186 -11.40 -8.52 -2.73
CA MET A 186 -12.01 -8.33 -4.04
C MET A 186 -13.05 -9.39 -4.39
N ASP A 187 -12.94 -10.59 -3.85
CA ASP A 187 -13.95 -11.62 -3.99
C ASP A 187 -15.30 -11.18 -3.38
N GLN A 188 -15.30 -10.63 -2.16
CA GLN A 188 -16.49 -10.13 -1.47
C GLN A 188 -17.00 -8.83 -2.12
N ILE A 189 -16.09 -7.94 -2.55
CA ILE A 189 -16.45 -6.69 -3.22
C ILE A 189 -17.15 -6.99 -4.56
N ASN A 190 -16.63 -7.93 -5.35
CA ASN A 190 -17.21 -8.31 -6.63
C ASN A 190 -18.55 -9.02 -6.47
N GLU A 191 -18.70 -9.87 -5.45
CA GLU A 191 -19.98 -10.51 -5.14
C GLU A 191 -21.05 -9.46 -4.81
N PHE A 192 -20.70 -8.50 -3.94
CA PHE A 192 -21.60 -7.39 -3.61
C PHE A 192 -21.94 -6.51 -4.83
N ALA A 193 -20.92 -6.15 -5.63
CA ALA A 193 -21.13 -5.35 -6.84
C ALA A 193 -22.06 -6.04 -7.82
N LYS A 194 -21.87 -7.35 -8.03
CA LYS A 194 -22.73 -8.17 -8.90
C LYS A 194 -24.18 -8.20 -8.41
N ASP A 195 -24.40 -8.39 -7.10
CA ASP A 195 -25.74 -8.40 -6.49
C ASP A 195 -26.48 -7.06 -6.69
N LYS A 196 -25.74 -5.95 -6.68
CA LYS A 196 -26.29 -4.59 -6.80
C LYS A 196 -26.19 -3.99 -8.21
N GLY A 197 -25.65 -4.70 -9.18
CA GLY A 197 -25.47 -4.21 -10.55
C GLY A 197 -24.48 -3.03 -10.63
N LEU A 198 -23.45 -3.02 -9.78
CA LEU A 198 -22.43 -1.96 -9.70
C LEU A 198 -21.19 -2.33 -10.52
N ILE A 199 -20.53 -1.33 -11.06
CA ILE A 199 -19.22 -1.45 -11.71
C ILE A 199 -18.12 -1.38 -10.64
N VAL A 200 -17.07 -2.20 -10.78
CA VAL A 200 -15.90 -2.17 -9.91
C VAL A 200 -14.70 -1.61 -10.65
N VAL A 201 -14.09 -0.55 -10.11
CA VAL A 201 -12.84 0.04 -10.61
C VAL A 201 -11.78 -0.06 -9.52
N GLU A 202 -10.76 -0.90 -9.74
CA GLU A 202 -9.64 -1.02 -8.79
C GLU A 202 -8.66 0.15 -8.93
N ASP A 203 -8.40 0.89 -7.87
CA ASP A 203 -7.20 1.71 -7.79
C ASP A 203 -6.04 0.83 -7.29
N ALA A 204 -5.31 0.26 -8.23
CA ALA A 204 -4.19 -0.63 -7.98
C ALA A 204 -2.81 0.09 -8.00
N ALA A 205 -2.79 1.43 -7.87
CA ALA A 205 -1.58 2.25 -7.92
C ALA A 205 -0.53 1.92 -6.86
N HIS A 206 -0.86 1.13 -5.84
CA HIS A 206 0.07 0.64 -4.81
C HIS A 206 0.30 -0.88 -4.87
N ALA A 207 -0.37 -1.60 -5.76
CA ALA A 207 -0.52 -3.06 -5.69
C ALA A 207 0.14 -3.83 -6.85
N HIS A 208 1.22 -3.29 -7.44
CA HIS A 208 1.93 -3.91 -8.55
C HIS A 208 2.49 -5.28 -8.15
N GLY A 209 1.85 -6.35 -8.60
CA GLY A 209 2.21 -7.73 -8.30
C GLY A 209 1.57 -8.32 -7.04
N ALA A 210 0.80 -7.55 -6.27
CA ALA A 210 -0.03 -8.09 -5.20
C ALA A 210 -1.10 -9.03 -5.77
N SER A 211 -1.53 -10.04 -5.01
CA SER A 211 -2.52 -11.01 -5.47
C SER A 211 -3.46 -11.49 -4.37
N LEU A 212 -4.63 -11.97 -4.76
CA LEU A 212 -5.59 -12.67 -3.92
C LEU A 212 -6.01 -13.94 -4.67
N LYS A 213 -5.96 -15.11 -4.00
CA LYS A 213 -6.28 -16.41 -4.60
C LYS A 213 -5.50 -16.64 -5.92
N GLY A 214 -4.25 -16.22 -5.97
CA GLY A 214 -3.39 -16.33 -7.15
C GLY A 214 -3.68 -15.36 -8.29
N LYS A 215 -4.78 -14.57 -8.23
CA LYS A 215 -5.14 -13.56 -9.24
C LYS A 215 -4.59 -12.20 -8.83
N LYS A 216 -3.85 -11.54 -9.72
CA LYS A 216 -3.21 -10.25 -9.43
C LYS A 216 -4.23 -9.13 -9.23
N MET A 217 -3.91 -8.19 -8.33
CA MET A 217 -4.68 -6.95 -8.17
C MET A 217 -4.61 -6.15 -9.47
N GLY A 218 -5.71 -5.48 -9.80
CA GLY A 218 -5.92 -4.80 -11.08
C GLY A 218 -6.48 -5.72 -12.18
N ALA A 219 -6.72 -7.00 -11.88
CA ALA A 219 -7.41 -7.91 -12.77
C ALA A 219 -8.77 -8.37 -12.23
N TRP A 220 -9.16 -7.96 -11.03
CA TRP A 220 -10.35 -8.44 -10.34
C TRP A 220 -11.62 -7.68 -10.73
N GLY A 221 -11.54 -6.35 -10.80
CA GLY A 221 -12.66 -5.48 -11.15
C GLY A 221 -13.03 -5.50 -12.64
N ASP A 222 -14.10 -4.81 -13.01
CA ASP A 222 -14.44 -4.53 -14.40
C ASP A 222 -13.36 -3.68 -15.08
N ASN A 223 -12.73 -2.80 -14.30
CA ASN A 223 -11.64 -1.94 -14.73
C ASN A 223 -10.64 -1.73 -13.60
N ALA A 224 -9.43 -1.29 -13.96
CA ALA A 224 -8.41 -0.91 -12.96
C ALA A 224 -7.46 0.16 -13.51
N ILE A 225 -6.73 0.81 -12.58
CA ILE A 225 -5.62 1.68 -12.95
C ILE A 225 -4.36 1.35 -12.17
N PHE A 226 -3.21 1.65 -12.78
CA PHE A 226 -1.90 1.64 -12.17
C PHE A 226 -1.18 2.96 -12.36
N SER A 227 -0.28 3.28 -11.43
CA SER A 227 0.62 4.41 -11.51
C SER A 227 2.06 3.91 -11.52
N TYR A 228 2.89 4.42 -12.42
CA TYR A 228 4.32 4.12 -12.52
C TYR A 228 5.20 5.28 -12.03
N GLN A 229 4.62 6.20 -11.25
CA GLN A 229 5.37 7.31 -10.64
C GLN A 229 6.57 6.78 -9.84
N ALA A 230 7.65 7.56 -9.77
CA ALA A 230 8.96 7.14 -9.24
C ALA A 230 8.94 6.41 -7.89
N SER A 231 8.00 6.71 -6.99
CA SER A 231 7.93 6.04 -5.68
C SER A 231 7.23 4.68 -5.69
N LYS A 232 6.50 4.35 -6.77
CA LYS A 232 5.66 3.13 -6.84
C LYS A 232 6.49 1.84 -6.89
N PRO A 233 5.88 0.67 -6.58
CA PRO A 233 6.58 -0.62 -6.65
C PRO A 233 7.13 -0.97 -8.05
N LEU A 234 6.51 -0.44 -9.11
CA LEU A 234 7.01 -0.47 -10.48
C LEU A 234 7.26 0.96 -10.97
N PRO A 235 8.47 1.52 -10.73
CA PRO A 235 8.77 2.91 -11.02
C PRO A 235 9.25 3.14 -12.45
N SER A 236 8.77 4.22 -13.09
CA SER A 236 9.27 4.67 -14.39
C SER A 236 9.39 6.20 -14.50
N LEU A 237 9.71 6.88 -13.39
CA LEU A 237 9.65 8.33 -13.18
C LEU A 237 8.20 8.80 -13.18
N GLU A 238 7.53 8.77 -14.33
CA GLU A 238 6.10 9.01 -14.51
C GLU A 238 5.51 7.96 -15.46
N GLY A 239 4.22 7.70 -15.32
CA GLY A 239 3.48 6.77 -16.15
C GLY A 239 2.24 6.24 -15.46
N GLY A 240 1.36 5.62 -16.24
CA GLY A 240 0.16 4.96 -15.77
C GLY A 240 -0.37 3.95 -16.77
N MET A 241 -1.28 3.11 -16.33
CA MET A 241 -1.96 2.12 -17.17
C MET A 241 -3.41 1.98 -16.73
N GLY A 242 -4.33 2.08 -17.68
CA GLY A 242 -5.72 1.66 -17.53
C GLY A 242 -5.85 0.19 -17.93
N VAL A 243 -6.70 -0.55 -17.23
CA VAL A 243 -7.05 -1.96 -17.49
C VAL A 243 -8.56 -2.04 -17.69
N TYR A 244 -9.00 -2.79 -18.68
CA TYR A 244 -10.40 -2.87 -19.06
C TYR A 244 -10.78 -4.33 -19.38
N GLN A 245 -11.93 -4.78 -18.87
CA GLN A 245 -12.45 -6.11 -19.20
C GLN A 245 -13.34 -6.09 -20.45
N LYS A 246 -13.98 -4.95 -20.75
CA LYS A 246 -14.86 -4.78 -21.90
C LYS A 246 -14.19 -3.95 -22.99
N ARG A 247 -14.36 -4.39 -24.25
CA ARG A 247 -13.85 -3.69 -25.44
C ARG A 247 -14.43 -2.28 -25.57
N GLU A 248 -15.72 -2.12 -25.34
CA GLU A 248 -16.39 -0.81 -25.43
C GLU A 248 -15.76 0.23 -24.49
N THR A 249 -15.55 -0.14 -23.21
CA THR A 249 -14.90 0.75 -22.23
C THR A 249 -13.46 1.05 -22.63
N PHE A 250 -12.72 0.05 -23.14
CA PHE A 250 -11.36 0.24 -23.66
C PHE A 250 -11.33 1.21 -24.83
N GLU A 251 -12.21 1.06 -25.82
CA GLU A 251 -12.27 1.92 -27.01
C GLU A 251 -12.62 3.35 -26.63
N ARG A 252 -13.61 3.53 -25.76
CA ARG A 252 -13.98 4.85 -25.24
C ARG A 252 -12.83 5.50 -24.44
N ALA A 253 -12.12 4.75 -23.62
CA ALA A 253 -10.93 5.24 -22.92
C ALA A 253 -9.79 5.60 -23.89
N THR A 254 -9.66 4.83 -24.97
CA THR A 254 -8.61 5.02 -25.97
C THR A 254 -8.77 6.33 -26.71
N VAL A 255 -9.98 6.73 -27.10
CA VAL A 255 -10.19 8.00 -27.79
C VAL A 255 -10.05 9.23 -26.88
N PHE A 256 -10.07 9.04 -25.56
CA PHE A 256 -9.88 10.12 -24.60
C PHE A 256 -8.39 10.34 -24.30
N GLY A 257 -7.77 11.23 -25.04
CA GLY A 257 -6.36 11.60 -24.86
C GLY A 257 -5.36 10.81 -25.70
N HIS A 258 -5.82 9.92 -26.59
CA HIS A 258 -4.95 9.20 -27.52
C HIS A 258 -5.42 9.43 -28.97
N TYR A 259 -4.94 10.49 -29.58
CA TYR A 259 -5.15 10.74 -31.02
C TYR A 259 -4.39 9.67 -31.84
N ASP A 260 -4.75 9.52 -33.11
CA ASP A 260 -4.20 8.50 -34.02
C ASP A 260 -4.37 7.05 -33.53
N ALA A 261 -5.39 6.78 -32.71
CA ALA A 261 -5.62 5.46 -32.13
C ALA A 261 -6.62 4.61 -32.93
N GLU A 262 -7.04 5.02 -34.13
CA GLU A 262 -8.06 4.34 -34.96
C GLU A 262 -7.73 2.85 -35.21
N ALA A 263 -6.45 2.53 -35.38
CA ALA A 263 -6.01 1.14 -35.60
C ALA A 263 -6.23 0.21 -34.37
N GLU A 264 -6.49 0.76 -33.18
CA GLU A 264 -6.77 -0.01 -31.96
C GLU A 264 -8.27 -0.24 -31.74
N LEU A 265 -9.13 0.43 -32.52
CA LEU A 265 -10.57 0.33 -32.43
C LEU A 265 -11.10 -0.79 -33.33
N SER A 266 -12.22 -1.42 -32.94
CA SER A 266 -12.90 -2.38 -33.81
C SER A 266 -13.46 -1.72 -35.05
N PRO A 267 -13.66 -2.45 -36.16
CA PRO A 267 -14.26 -1.91 -37.37
C PRO A 267 -15.64 -1.27 -37.14
N GLU A 268 -16.39 -1.81 -36.20
CA GLU A 268 -17.76 -1.40 -35.82
C GLU A 268 -17.77 -0.35 -34.71
N SER A 269 -16.61 0.11 -34.23
CA SER A 269 -16.53 1.09 -33.13
C SER A 269 -17.21 2.40 -33.52
N PRO A 270 -18.12 2.93 -32.70
CA PRO A 270 -18.73 4.23 -32.95
C PRO A 270 -17.74 5.39 -32.82
N TYR A 271 -16.52 5.12 -32.36
CA TYR A 271 -15.46 6.12 -32.11
C TYR A 271 -14.42 6.22 -33.23
N ARG A 272 -14.54 5.45 -34.30
CA ARG A 272 -13.54 5.41 -35.39
C ARG A 272 -13.32 6.74 -36.11
N TYR A 273 -14.27 7.64 -36.03
CA TYR A 273 -14.17 8.99 -36.59
C TYR A 273 -13.46 10.00 -35.66
N GLU A 274 -13.09 9.58 -34.43
CA GLU A 274 -12.45 10.46 -33.48
C GLU A 274 -10.93 10.36 -33.59
N GLU A 275 -10.31 11.40 -34.13
CA GLU A 275 -8.86 11.43 -34.38
C GLU A 275 -8.11 12.40 -33.45
N THR A 276 -8.83 13.24 -32.70
CA THR A 276 -8.25 14.40 -32.01
C THR A 276 -7.87 14.13 -30.56
N GLY A 277 -8.20 12.94 -30.01
CA GLY A 277 -8.07 12.65 -28.59
C GLY A 277 -8.91 13.56 -27.70
N LEU A 278 -10.00 14.11 -28.27
CA LEU A 278 -10.86 15.13 -27.62
C LEU A 278 -10.09 16.33 -27.09
N GLY A 279 -9.02 16.73 -27.79
CA GLY A 279 -8.14 17.85 -27.42
C GLY A 279 -7.15 17.56 -26.30
N LEU A 280 -7.01 16.30 -25.89
CA LEU A 280 -6.11 15.86 -24.81
C LEU A 280 -4.95 15.01 -25.35
N LYS A 281 -3.89 14.85 -24.53
CA LYS A 281 -2.74 14.00 -24.87
C LYS A 281 -2.28 13.24 -23.64
N PHE A 282 -2.71 11.98 -23.52
CA PHE A 282 -2.44 11.14 -22.36
C PHE A 282 -1.41 10.03 -22.60
N ARG A 283 -0.88 9.92 -23.82
CA ARG A 283 0.12 8.93 -24.18
C ARG A 283 1.37 9.01 -23.28
N MET A 284 1.79 7.87 -22.76
CA MET A 284 3.00 7.73 -21.95
C MET A 284 4.26 8.11 -22.74
N HIS A 285 5.24 8.71 -22.06
CA HIS A 285 6.52 9.03 -22.66
C HIS A 285 7.32 7.75 -23.00
N PRO A 286 7.88 7.62 -24.23
CA PRO A 286 8.57 6.40 -24.64
C PRO A 286 9.75 6.00 -23.76
N LEU A 287 10.55 6.94 -23.27
CA LEU A 287 11.68 6.64 -22.36
C LEU A 287 11.18 6.11 -21.00
N ALA A 288 10.07 6.64 -20.49
CA ALA A 288 9.45 6.13 -19.29
C ALA A 288 8.90 4.71 -19.51
N ALA A 289 8.34 4.43 -20.69
CA ALA A 289 7.90 3.09 -21.03
C ALA A 289 9.07 2.10 -21.13
N ALA A 290 10.18 2.49 -21.75
CA ALA A 290 11.40 1.66 -21.81
C ALA A 290 11.94 1.35 -20.41
N LEU A 291 11.99 2.34 -19.54
CA LEU A 291 12.39 2.21 -18.15
C LEU A 291 11.45 1.27 -17.37
N CYS A 292 10.12 1.45 -17.54
CA CYS A 292 9.10 0.62 -16.91
C CYS A 292 9.25 -0.86 -17.30
N ARG A 293 9.47 -1.14 -18.58
CA ARG A 293 9.71 -2.50 -19.10
C ARG A 293 10.94 -3.16 -18.48
N ALA A 294 12.05 -2.43 -18.35
CA ALA A 294 13.24 -2.93 -17.67
C ALA A 294 12.92 -3.28 -16.20
N GLN A 295 12.22 -2.40 -15.51
CA GLN A 295 11.80 -2.60 -14.11
C GLN A 295 10.79 -3.76 -13.96
N LEU A 296 9.92 -3.99 -14.92
CA LEU A 296 8.90 -5.05 -14.88
C LEU A 296 9.54 -6.45 -14.79
N LYS A 297 10.66 -6.69 -15.48
CA LYS A 297 11.37 -7.98 -15.48
C LYS A 297 11.74 -8.47 -14.08
N GLY A 298 12.03 -7.56 -13.15
CA GLY A 298 12.42 -7.89 -11.78
C GLY A 298 11.34 -7.64 -10.73
N LEU A 299 10.10 -7.31 -11.10
CA LEU A 299 9.06 -6.86 -10.17
C LEU A 299 8.73 -7.91 -9.10
N ASP A 300 8.42 -9.14 -9.49
CA ASP A 300 8.00 -10.20 -8.56
C ASP A 300 9.13 -10.57 -7.59
N GLN A 301 10.38 -10.64 -8.08
CA GLN A 301 11.54 -10.91 -7.21
C GLN A 301 11.76 -9.78 -6.20
N ARG A 302 11.68 -8.51 -6.63
CA ARG A 302 11.82 -7.37 -5.71
C ARG A 302 10.72 -7.35 -4.65
N ASN A 303 9.48 -7.68 -5.03
CA ASN A 303 8.38 -7.80 -4.09
C ASN A 303 8.61 -8.92 -3.08
N ALA A 304 9.07 -10.09 -3.53
CA ALA A 304 9.40 -11.23 -2.66
C ALA A 304 10.52 -10.89 -1.68
N ASP A 305 11.60 -10.25 -2.15
CA ASP A 305 12.70 -9.82 -1.31
C ASP A 305 12.28 -8.77 -0.27
N THR A 306 11.45 -7.81 -0.66
CA THR A 306 10.91 -6.81 0.27
C THR A 306 10.02 -7.45 1.32
N ARG A 307 9.13 -8.38 0.93
CA ARG A 307 8.32 -9.16 1.90
C ARG A 307 9.17 -9.93 2.89
N ARG A 308 10.24 -10.60 2.42
CA ARG A 308 11.17 -11.33 3.27
C ARG A 308 11.81 -10.43 4.33
N ARG A 309 12.35 -9.28 3.91
CA ARG A 309 13.00 -8.33 4.83
C ARG A 309 12.01 -7.72 5.83
N VAL A 310 10.82 -7.35 5.39
CA VAL A 310 9.77 -6.85 6.29
C VAL A 310 9.37 -7.91 7.30
N ARG A 311 9.19 -9.17 6.88
CA ARG A 311 8.89 -10.29 7.79
C ARG A 311 9.98 -10.46 8.84
N GLN A 312 11.25 -10.49 8.44
CA GLN A 312 12.39 -10.62 9.36
C GLN A 312 12.41 -9.53 10.44
N LEU A 313 12.12 -8.28 10.06
CA LEU A 313 12.02 -7.18 11.00
C LEU A 313 10.78 -7.34 11.91
N ASN A 314 9.62 -7.58 11.32
CA ASN A 314 8.35 -7.63 12.04
C ASN A 314 8.28 -8.81 13.02
N GLU A 315 8.84 -9.98 12.71
CA GLU A 315 8.93 -11.13 13.63
C GLU A 315 9.54 -10.77 14.99
N ARG A 316 10.49 -9.84 15.02
CA ARG A 316 11.10 -9.32 16.24
C ARG A 316 10.25 -8.20 16.88
N LEU A 317 9.81 -7.23 16.09
CA LEU A 317 9.08 -6.08 16.60
C LEU A 317 7.72 -6.44 17.18
N LEU A 318 7.02 -7.41 16.60
CA LEU A 318 5.68 -7.83 17.04
C LEU A 318 5.68 -8.59 18.37
N GLN A 319 6.85 -8.92 18.94
CA GLN A 319 6.96 -9.41 20.31
C GLN A 319 6.76 -8.29 21.35
N LEU A 320 6.87 -7.03 20.93
CA LEU A 320 6.74 -5.89 21.83
C LEU A 320 5.25 -5.57 22.08
N PRO A 321 4.85 -5.39 23.37
CA PRO A 321 3.45 -5.15 23.71
C PRO A 321 2.85 -3.95 22.99
N GLY A 322 1.68 -4.13 22.41
CA GLY A 322 0.95 -3.07 21.71
C GLY A 322 1.33 -2.86 20.26
N LEU A 323 2.37 -3.51 19.71
CA LEU A 323 2.66 -3.46 18.28
C LEU A 323 1.85 -4.53 17.52
N SER A 324 1.38 -4.14 16.35
CA SER A 324 0.72 -5.04 15.41
C SER A 324 0.92 -4.58 13.96
N GLU A 325 0.79 -5.50 13.03
CA GLU A 325 0.73 -5.21 11.59
C GLU A 325 -0.68 -5.47 11.03
N PRO A 326 -1.06 -4.82 9.92
CA PRO A 326 -2.31 -5.13 9.24
C PRO A 326 -2.34 -6.62 8.84
N PRO A 327 -3.37 -7.37 9.25
CA PRO A 327 -3.47 -8.80 8.93
C PRO A 327 -3.63 -9.01 7.42
N VAL A 328 -2.87 -9.96 6.90
CA VAL A 328 -2.97 -10.41 5.49
C VAL A 328 -3.74 -11.73 5.46
N ARG A 329 -4.68 -11.87 4.56
CA ARG A 329 -5.39 -13.14 4.34
C ARG A 329 -4.39 -14.23 3.92
N PRO A 330 -4.58 -15.50 4.35
CA PRO A 330 -3.67 -16.60 3.99
C PRO A 330 -3.58 -16.87 2.47
N ASP A 331 -4.65 -16.53 1.72
CA ASP A 331 -4.75 -16.68 0.27
C ASP A 331 -4.38 -15.40 -0.51
N ALA A 332 -3.78 -14.41 0.18
CA ALA A 332 -3.35 -13.16 -0.41
C ALA A 332 -1.84 -12.94 -0.28
N GLU A 333 -1.26 -12.33 -1.30
CA GLU A 333 0.11 -11.81 -1.28
C GLU A 333 0.10 -10.29 -1.41
N ARG A 334 0.48 -9.59 -0.32
CA ARG A 334 0.65 -8.14 -0.39
C ARG A 334 2.02 -7.75 -0.94
N VAL A 335 2.11 -6.56 -1.50
CA VAL A 335 3.36 -5.83 -1.69
C VAL A 335 3.47 -4.73 -0.62
N TYR A 336 4.64 -4.12 -0.47
CA TYR A 336 4.84 -3.04 0.51
C TYR A 336 5.13 -1.72 -0.19
N TYR A 337 4.37 -0.68 0.18
CA TYR A 337 4.49 0.67 -0.36
C TYR A 337 3.87 1.71 0.57
N PRO A 338 4.41 2.90 0.72
CA PRO A 338 5.84 3.24 0.53
C PRO A 338 6.67 2.84 1.76
N ASN A 339 6.00 2.33 2.81
CA ASN A 339 6.57 1.99 4.11
C ASN A 339 6.09 0.61 4.58
N ASN A 340 6.81 0.04 5.54
CA ASN A 340 6.29 -1.00 6.41
C ASN A 340 5.36 -0.33 7.44
N HIS A 341 4.04 -0.49 7.24
CA HIS A 341 3.03 0.10 8.10
C HIS A 341 2.70 -0.81 9.28
N LEU A 342 2.80 -0.24 10.48
CA LEU A 342 2.49 -0.89 11.75
C LEU A 342 1.46 -0.05 12.51
N HIS A 343 0.86 -0.63 13.55
CA HIS A 343 -0.07 0.01 14.48
C HIS A 343 0.45 -0.08 15.90
N LEU A 344 0.22 0.99 16.68
CA LEU A 344 0.46 1.03 18.11
C LEU A 344 -0.88 1.08 18.88
N ASP A 345 -1.09 0.11 19.75
CA ASP A 345 -2.07 0.17 20.81
C ASP A 345 -1.42 0.84 22.03
N GLU A 346 -1.69 2.13 22.21
CA GLU A 346 -1.08 2.96 23.27
C GLU A 346 -1.36 2.43 24.67
N ALA A 347 -2.54 1.82 24.89
CA ALA A 347 -2.92 1.25 26.19
C ALA A 347 -2.05 0.03 26.54
N LYS A 348 -1.79 -0.84 25.57
CA LYS A 348 -0.92 -2.00 25.78
C LYS A 348 0.56 -1.64 25.84
N ALA A 349 1.00 -0.68 25.02
CA ALA A 349 2.38 -0.18 25.05
C ALA A 349 2.68 0.59 26.36
N GLY A 350 1.68 1.35 26.84
CA GLY A 350 1.77 2.18 28.05
C GLY A 350 2.40 3.54 27.83
N PHE A 351 2.46 3.98 26.58
CA PHE A 351 2.91 5.32 26.16
C PHE A 351 2.24 5.70 24.83
N SER A 352 2.27 6.99 24.50
CA SER A 352 1.68 7.51 23.28
C SER A 352 2.54 7.21 22.04
N ARG A 353 1.90 7.07 20.86
CA ARG A 353 2.61 6.99 19.57
C ARG A 353 3.54 8.19 19.35
N ARG A 354 3.13 9.37 19.79
CA ARG A 354 3.95 10.58 19.70
C ARG A 354 5.26 10.44 20.50
N ALA A 355 5.17 9.96 21.75
CA ALA A 355 6.33 9.71 22.60
C ALA A 355 7.25 8.65 21.98
N MET A 356 6.68 7.54 21.50
CA MET A 356 7.41 6.48 20.81
C MET A 356 8.20 7.02 19.60
N LEU A 357 7.53 7.74 18.70
CA LEU A 357 8.16 8.25 17.48
C LEU A 357 9.29 9.26 17.81
N LYS A 358 9.08 10.09 18.83
CA LYS A 358 10.12 11.02 19.31
C LYS A 358 11.34 10.27 19.84
N ALA A 359 11.12 9.24 20.64
CA ALA A 359 12.20 8.41 21.19
C ALA A 359 12.94 7.64 20.08
N LEU A 360 12.23 6.94 19.19
CA LEU A 360 12.82 6.20 18.07
C LEU A 360 13.65 7.13 17.16
N THR A 361 13.15 8.34 16.89
CA THR A 361 13.90 9.32 16.08
C THR A 361 15.19 9.73 16.78
N ALA A 362 15.18 9.95 18.09
CA ALA A 362 16.37 10.25 18.86
C ALA A 362 17.38 9.09 18.88
N GLU A 363 16.88 7.84 18.88
CA GLU A 363 17.72 6.64 18.74
C GLU A 363 18.28 6.46 17.32
N GLY A 364 17.92 7.32 16.37
CA GLY A 364 18.45 7.36 15.00
C GLY A 364 17.62 6.61 13.97
N LEU A 365 16.39 6.18 14.30
CA LEU A 365 15.49 5.53 13.35
C LEU A 365 14.77 6.56 12.47
N LYS A 366 14.49 6.14 11.25
CA LYS A 366 13.57 6.84 10.35
C LYS A 366 12.17 6.24 10.52
N ALA A 367 11.36 6.81 11.40
CA ALA A 367 9.98 6.43 11.60
C ALA A 367 9.06 7.64 11.37
N THR A 368 7.90 7.41 10.75
CA THR A 368 6.95 8.46 10.41
C THR A 368 5.58 8.17 10.99
N ALA A 369 4.86 9.20 11.43
CA ALA A 369 3.45 9.03 11.73
C ALA A 369 2.70 8.58 10.46
N GLY A 370 1.94 7.51 10.57
CA GLY A 370 1.15 6.94 9.48
C GLY A 370 -0.07 7.80 9.15
N HIS A 371 0.17 9.05 8.79
CA HIS A 371 -0.92 9.98 8.47
C HIS A 371 -1.27 9.89 6.99
N TYR A 372 -2.51 9.49 6.69
CA TYR A 372 -3.07 9.60 5.35
C TYR A 372 -4.13 10.69 5.32
N LEU A 373 -4.09 11.53 4.29
CA LEU A 373 -5.05 12.61 4.14
C LEU A 373 -6.46 12.03 3.97
N GLN A 374 -7.38 12.46 4.85
CA GLN A 374 -8.79 12.07 4.75
C GLN A 374 -9.48 12.97 3.72
N GLN A 375 -9.80 12.42 2.57
CA GLN A 375 -10.31 13.17 1.43
C GLN A 375 -11.60 13.92 1.74
N HIS A 376 -12.53 13.31 2.49
CA HIS A 376 -13.81 13.93 2.86
C HIS A 376 -13.66 15.23 3.66
N LYS A 377 -12.48 15.52 4.23
CA LYS A 377 -12.18 16.75 4.98
C LYS A 377 -11.60 17.87 4.11
N LEU A 378 -11.38 17.62 2.82
CA LEU A 378 -10.80 18.61 1.92
C LEU A 378 -11.86 19.59 1.42
N ARG A 379 -11.52 20.87 1.46
CA ARG A 379 -12.39 21.98 1.03
C ARG A 379 -12.82 21.86 -0.43
N ILE A 380 -12.04 21.21 -1.28
CA ILE A 380 -12.36 20.98 -2.69
C ILE A 380 -13.70 20.23 -2.89
N TYR A 381 -14.14 19.44 -1.91
CA TYR A 381 -15.41 18.72 -1.98
C TYR A 381 -16.57 19.46 -1.35
N SER A 382 -16.32 20.39 -0.41
CA SER A 382 -17.33 21.12 0.33
C SER A 382 -17.56 22.56 -0.14
N GLU A 383 -16.65 23.11 -1.00
CA GLU A 383 -16.76 24.48 -1.51
C GLU A 383 -17.13 24.50 -3.00
N ALA A 384 -18.21 25.25 -3.35
CA ALA A 384 -18.73 25.32 -4.73
C ALA A 384 -17.80 26.00 -5.72
N LYS A 385 -16.87 26.86 -5.27
CA LYS A 385 -16.04 27.72 -6.15
C LYS A 385 -15.07 26.98 -7.08
N TRP A 386 -14.83 25.69 -6.83
CA TRP A 386 -13.88 24.88 -7.60
C TRP A 386 -14.53 24.10 -8.76
N TRP A 387 -15.85 23.99 -8.76
CA TRP A 387 -16.59 23.11 -9.68
C TRP A 387 -17.79 23.82 -10.29
N HIS A 388 -18.16 23.46 -11.51
CA HIS A 388 -19.42 23.84 -12.13
C HIS A 388 -20.63 23.05 -11.62
N HIS A 389 -20.42 22.10 -10.70
CA HIS A 389 -21.45 21.26 -10.08
C HIS A 389 -21.61 21.59 -8.60
N ALA A 390 -22.75 21.21 -8.05
CA ALA A 390 -22.98 21.33 -6.61
C ALA A 390 -21.88 20.62 -5.79
N PRO A 391 -21.44 21.21 -4.68
CA PRO A 391 -20.47 20.55 -3.81
C PRO A 391 -21.03 19.27 -3.21
N VAL A 392 -20.15 18.32 -2.94
CA VAL A 392 -20.51 17.11 -2.19
C VAL A 392 -20.54 17.45 -0.71
N VAL A 393 -21.61 17.09 -0.04
CA VAL A 393 -21.65 17.16 1.42
C VAL A 393 -20.83 15.99 1.96
N PRO A 394 -19.73 16.23 2.68
CA PRO A 394 -18.95 15.13 3.25
C PRO A 394 -19.83 14.31 4.21
N PRO A 395 -19.65 12.99 4.25
CA PRO A 395 -20.26 12.20 5.31
C PRO A 395 -19.73 12.67 6.66
N GLY A 396 -20.44 12.39 7.74
CA GLY A 396 -19.97 12.59 9.10
C GLY A 396 -18.61 11.90 9.37
N ASP A 397 -18.26 11.76 10.62
CA ASP A 397 -17.01 11.10 10.99
C ASP A 397 -16.89 9.68 10.40
N LEU A 398 -15.69 9.37 9.92
CA LEU A 398 -15.29 8.04 9.47
C LEU A 398 -14.37 7.46 10.55
N PRO A 399 -14.92 6.68 11.50
CA PRO A 399 -14.19 6.26 12.70
C PRO A 399 -13.00 5.35 12.40
N GLY A 400 -13.09 4.48 11.39
CA GLY A 400 -11.97 3.64 10.94
C GLY A 400 -10.81 4.47 10.42
N CYS A 401 -11.09 5.47 9.58
CA CYS A 401 -10.10 6.43 9.09
C CYS A 401 -9.45 7.23 10.24
N ALA A 402 -10.27 7.67 11.20
CA ALA A 402 -9.78 8.41 12.37
C ALA A 402 -8.86 7.52 13.24
N GLN A 403 -9.25 6.28 13.50
CA GLN A 403 -8.46 5.32 14.25
C GLN A 403 -7.12 5.03 13.56
N LEU A 404 -7.13 4.78 12.25
CA LEU A 404 -5.91 4.56 11.48
C LEU A 404 -4.93 5.74 11.59
N ASN A 405 -5.41 6.96 11.49
CA ASN A 405 -4.56 8.15 11.65
C ASN A 405 -4.04 8.32 13.08
N LYS A 406 -4.73 7.77 14.08
CA LYS A 406 -4.29 7.79 15.48
C LYS A 406 -3.23 6.72 15.76
N THR A 407 -3.40 5.50 15.24
CA THR A 407 -2.61 4.33 15.65
C THR A 407 -1.47 3.98 14.71
N SER A 408 -1.57 4.28 13.39
CA SER A 408 -0.59 3.82 12.42
C SER A 408 0.68 4.65 12.38
N PHE A 409 1.79 3.98 12.10
CA PHE A 409 3.08 4.57 11.81
C PHE A 409 3.79 3.75 10.72
N GLY A 410 4.83 4.32 10.12
CA GLY A 410 5.58 3.68 9.05
C GLY A 410 7.07 3.63 9.33
N LEU A 411 7.69 2.49 9.04
CA LEU A 411 9.13 2.33 8.96
C LEU A 411 9.57 2.28 7.51
N PRO A 412 10.78 2.75 7.16
CA PRO A 412 11.27 2.66 5.79
C PRO A 412 11.40 1.19 5.35
N LEU A 413 11.26 0.95 4.06
CA LEU A 413 11.51 -0.37 3.48
C LEU A 413 13.00 -0.57 3.22
N PHE A 414 13.50 -1.75 3.59
CA PHE A 414 14.85 -2.17 3.29
C PHE A 414 14.87 -2.73 1.86
N TYR A 415 15.45 -2.00 0.91
CA TYR A 415 15.53 -2.42 -0.49
C TYR A 415 16.80 -3.23 -0.81
N GLN A 416 17.67 -3.42 0.19
CA GLN A 416 18.81 -4.35 0.15
C GLN A 416 19.01 -4.99 1.51
N ASP A 417 19.73 -6.09 1.55
CA ASP A 417 20.08 -6.75 2.79
C ASP A 417 21.02 -5.88 3.62
N ALA A 418 20.67 -5.64 4.88
CA ALA A 418 21.40 -4.84 5.84
C ALA A 418 21.14 -5.37 7.26
N PRO A 419 21.66 -6.57 7.59
CA PRO A 419 21.37 -7.23 8.86
C PRO A 419 21.80 -6.42 10.07
N GLU A 420 22.92 -5.71 10.00
CA GLU A 420 23.40 -4.85 11.06
C GLU A 420 22.42 -3.67 11.34
N LEU A 421 21.98 -2.97 10.31
CA LEU A 421 21.00 -1.89 10.47
C LEU A 421 19.67 -2.42 10.99
N MET A 422 19.23 -3.60 10.52
CA MET A 422 18.01 -4.23 10.98
C MET A 422 18.09 -4.57 12.47
N GLU A 423 19.22 -5.11 12.94
CA GLU A 423 19.45 -5.38 14.35
C GLU A 423 19.49 -4.10 15.19
N GLN A 424 20.11 -3.03 14.69
CA GLN A 424 20.09 -1.71 15.35
C GLN A 424 18.63 -1.18 15.47
N TYR A 425 17.78 -1.38 14.44
CA TYR A 425 16.37 -1.01 14.51
C TYR A 425 15.63 -1.79 15.60
N VAL A 426 15.83 -3.11 15.67
CA VAL A 426 15.23 -3.95 16.73
C VAL A 426 15.66 -3.49 18.11
N LYS A 427 16.97 -3.33 18.34
CA LYS A 427 17.51 -2.88 19.63
C LYS A 427 16.97 -1.51 20.06
N ALA A 428 16.80 -0.59 19.11
CA ALA A 428 16.25 0.72 19.43
C ALA A 428 14.76 0.61 19.87
N PHE A 429 13.98 -0.25 19.25
CA PHE A 429 12.63 -0.54 19.72
C PHE A 429 12.64 -1.18 21.11
N GLU A 430 13.47 -2.20 21.35
CA GLU A 430 13.61 -2.86 22.65
C GLU A 430 13.99 -1.85 23.75
N LYS A 431 14.95 -0.95 23.48
CA LYS A 431 15.37 0.12 24.40
C LYS A 431 14.24 1.10 24.73
N VAL A 432 13.46 1.51 23.70
CA VAL A 432 12.29 2.39 23.87
C VAL A 432 11.23 1.70 24.74
N TRP A 433 10.95 0.43 24.51
CA TRP A 433 9.99 -0.35 25.34
C TRP A 433 10.46 -0.58 26.76
N ALA A 434 11.77 -0.79 26.97
CA ALA A 434 12.35 -0.89 28.31
C ALA A 434 12.22 0.43 29.10
N SER A 435 12.16 1.58 28.42
CA SER A 435 12.02 2.93 29.03
C SER A 435 10.57 3.39 29.14
N LYS A 436 9.62 2.47 29.24
CA LYS A 436 8.17 2.71 29.27
C LYS A 436 7.76 3.79 30.29
N ALA A 437 8.35 3.76 31.51
CA ALA A 437 8.02 4.71 32.58
C ALA A 437 8.35 6.16 32.17
N ASP A 438 9.50 6.39 31.52
CA ASP A 438 9.93 7.71 31.08
C ASP A 438 9.06 8.26 29.96
N LEU A 439 8.54 7.36 29.10
CA LEU A 439 7.69 7.72 27.96
C LEU A 439 6.24 7.97 28.36
N ALA A 440 5.75 7.35 29.42
CA ALA A 440 4.39 7.57 29.93
C ALA A 440 4.18 8.97 30.49
N ALA A 441 5.27 9.65 30.86
CA ALA A 441 5.23 11.04 31.34
C ALA A 441 5.25 12.11 30.21
N LEU A 442 5.39 11.70 28.92
CA LEU A 442 5.44 12.55 27.73
C LEU A 442 4.12 12.55 26.94
#